data_e1a5e318c6bf2d3b604b56ef6f8c34b8
#
_entry.id   e1a5e318c6bf2d3b604b56ef6f8c34b8
#
_cell.length_a   1.000
_cell.length_b   1.000
_cell.length_c   1.000
_cell.angle_alpha   90.00
_cell.angle_beta   90.00
_cell.angle_gamma   90.00
#
_symmetry.space_group_name_H-M   'P 1'
#
loop_
_entity.id
_entity.type
_entity.pdbx_description
1 polymer ?
#
loop_
_entity_poly.entity_id
_entity_poly.type
_entity_poly.pdbx_seq_one_letter_code
_entity_poly.pdbx_strand_id
1 'polypeptide(L)'
;MVNIPAPTPRHQLINGRWQIPMEELRAEKISEIQQASNSAIASMTAGYTVGEVQSFEQQRRGAADILAGNTETEDAQYVAALAAARAAAGDEGMTALELAGRIAANAAAAAQATIAILGMQQGLEVRARGATTPEELEGITWSMELPS
;
A
#
# COMPACT_ATOMS: atom_id res chain seq x y z
N MET A 1 -36.05 -32.58 21.67
CA MET A 1 -35.08 -31.58 21.20
C MET A 1 -34.21 -32.20 20.13
N VAL A 2 -34.27 -31.69 18.92
CA VAL A 2 -33.44 -32.20 17.84
C VAL A 2 -32.06 -31.60 17.97
N ASN A 3 -31.05 -32.43 18.14
CA ASN A 3 -29.66 -32.00 18.22
C ASN A 3 -29.09 -31.90 16.79
N ILE A 4 -29.11 -30.70 16.24
CA ILE A 4 -28.55 -30.43 14.88
C ILE A 4 -27.06 -30.14 15.04
N PRO A 5 -26.19 -30.95 14.41
CA PRO A 5 -24.74 -30.70 14.51
C PRO A 5 -24.34 -29.35 13.88
N ALA A 6 -23.25 -28.77 14.37
CA ALA A 6 -22.70 -27.55 13.81
C ALA A 6 -22.34 -27.75 12.32
N PRO A 7 -22.68 -26.80 11.43
CA PRO A 7 -22.34 -26.88 10.02
C PRO A 7 -20.83 -26.96 9.75
N THR A 8 -20.06 -26.26 10.57
CA THR A 8 -18.58 -26.30 10.60
C THR A 8 -18.09 -26.14 12.03
N PRO A 9 -16.81 -26.47 12.34
CA PRO A 9 -16.25 -26.22 13.66
C PRO A 9 -16.27 -24.76 14.12
N ARG A 10 -16.39 -23.82 13.19
CA ARG A 10 -16.44 -22.37 13.48
C ARG A 10 -17.80 -21.93 14.03
N HIS A 11 -18.85 -22.67 13.72
CA HIS A 11 -20.20 -22.30 14.16
C HIS A 11 -20.38 -22.57 15.64
N GLN A 12 -21.01 -21.65 16.33
CA GLN A 12 -21.41 -21.77 17.72
C GLN A 12 -22.92 -21.60 17.83
N LEU A 13 -23.49 -22.26 18.82
CA LEU A 13 -24.91 -22.14 19.10
C LEU A 13 -25.17 -20.86 19.90
N ILE A 14 -25.77 -19.88 19.22
CA ILE A 14 -26.07 -18.55 19.78
C ILE A 14 -27.58 -18.33 19.63
N ASN A 15 -28.27 -18.11 20.75
CA ASN A 15 -29.73 -17.90 20.78
C ASN A 15 -30.51 -19.00 20.02
N GLY A 16 -30.07 -20.27 20.16
CA GLY A 16 -30.72 -21.40 19.52
C GLY A 16 -30.41 -21.61 18.04
N ARG A 17 -29.47 -20.86 17.48
CA ARG A 17 -29.06 -20.96 16.08
C ARG A 17 -27.56 -21.16 15.95
N TRP A 18 -27.17 -21.98 14.99
CA TRP A 18 -25.76 -22.13 14.62
C TRP A 18 -25.29 -20.88 13.86
N GLN A 19 -24.35 -20.17 14.45
CA GLN A 19 -23.79 -18.92 13.90
C GLN A 19 -22.27 -18.90 14.10
N ILE A 20 -21.59 -18.19 13.24
CA ILE A 20 -20.19 -17.84 13.46
C ILE A 20 -20.18 -16.60 14.37
N PRO A 21 -19.40 -16.60 15.47
CA PRO A 21 -19.35 -15.46 16.38
C PRO A 21 -18.98 -14.16 15.65
N MET A 22 -19.62 -13.05 16.01
CA MET A 22 -19.34 -11.74 15.40
C MET A 22 -17.89 -11.33 15.54
N GLU A 23 -17.26 -11.64 16.67
CA GLU A 23 -15.85 -11.37 16.90
C GLU A 23 -14.97 -12.01 15.83
N GLU A 24 -15.24 -13.27 15.50
CA GLU A 24 -14.52 -13.99 14.46
C GLU A 24 -14.78 -13.41 13.08
N LEU A 25 -16.03 -13.05 12.78
CA LEU A 25 -16.39 -12.41 11.50
C LEU A 25 -15.72 -11.03 11.34
N ARG A 26 -15.64 -10.26 12.43
CA ARG A 26 -14.91 -8.97 12.41
C ARG A 26 -13.42 -9.16 12.13
N ALA A 27 -12.81 -10.14 12.80
CA ALA A 27 -11.39 -10.44 12.60
C ALA A 27 -11.09 -10.86 11.17
N GLU A 28 -11.95 -11.68 10.56
CA GLU A 28 -11.83 -12.07 9.16
C GLU A 28 -11.95 -10.89 8.21
N LYS A 29 -12.93 -10.01 8.45
CA LYS A 29 -13.10 -8.82 7.61
C LYS A 29 -11.89 -7.91 7.72
N ILE A 30 -11.35 -7.70 8.90
CA ILE A 30 -10.15 -6.90 9.10
C ILE A 30 -8.96 -7.52 8.36
N SER A 31 -8.79 -8.84 8.43
CA SER A 31 -7.75 -9.54 7.67
C SER A 31 -7.93 -9.37 6.16
N GLU A 32 -9.13 -9.46 5.65
CA GLU A 32 -9.47 -9.23 4.24
C GLU A 32 -9.11 -7.81 3.80
N ILE A 33 -9.44 -6.81 4.61
CA ILE A 33 -9.10 -5.41 4.36
C ILE A 33 -7.58 -5.22 4.32
N GLN A 34 -6.87 -5.80 5.28
CA GLN A 34 -5.40 -5.72 5.35
C GLN A 34 -4.73 -6.40 4.16
N GLN A 35 -5.25 -7.54 3.71
CA GLN A 35 -4.75 -8.21 2.52
C GLN A 35 -4.97 -7.37 1.26
N ALA A 36 -6.12 -6.72 1.14
CA ALA A 36 -6.39 -5.81 0.02
C ALA A 36 -5.43 -4.61 0.03
N SER A 37 -5.18 -4.04 1.20
CA SER A 37 -4.21 -2.95 1.39
C SER A 37 -2.80 -3.40 0.99
N ASN A 38 -2.37 -4.56 1.47
CA ASN A 38 -1.04 -5.12 1.13
C ASN A 38 -0.89 -5.36 -0.37
N SER A 39 -1.92 -5.88 -1.01
CA SER A 39 -1.93 -6.09 -2.47
C SER A 39 -1.85 -4.78 -3.23
N ALA A 40 -2.58 -3.77 -2.76
CA ALA A 40 -2.55 -2.43 -3.35
C ALA A 40 -1.16 -1.78 -3.24
N ILE A 41 -0.54 -1.85 -2.07
CA ILE A 41 0.82 -1.34 -1.86
C ILE A 41 1.84 -2.12 -2.73
N ALA A 42 1.74 -3.45 -2.75
CA ALA A 42 2.64 -4.28 -3.56
C ALA A 42 2.55 -3.97 -5.05
N SER A 43 1.35 -3.64 -5.56
CA SER A 43 1.15 -3.30 -6.97
C SER A 43 1.88 -2.02 -7.38
N MET A 44 2.15 -1.11 -6.44
CA MET A 44 2.88 0.13 -6.70
C MET A 44 4.32 -0.11 -7.13
N THR A 45 4.93 -1.22 -6.71
CA THR A 45 6.31 -1.57 -7.00
C THR A 45 6.47 -2.76 -7.96
N ALA A 46 5.35 -3.32 -8.44
CA ALA A 46 5.36 -4.56 -9.23
C ALA A 46 6.12 -4.45 -10.56
N GLY A 47 6.23 -3.25 -11.13
CA GLY A 47 6.95 -3.01 -12.38
C GLY A 47 8.43 -2.70 -12.21
N TYR A 48 8.96 -2.70 -10.99
CA TYR A 48 10.32 -2.31 -10.68
C TYR A 48 11.19 -3.50 -10.28
N THR A 49 12.49 -3.41 -10.57
CA THR A 49 13.45 -4.41 -10.12
C THR A 49 13.75 -4.26 -8.63
N VAL A 50 14.32 -5.30 -8.02
CA VAL A 50 14.74 -5.27 -6.61
C VAL A 50 15.71 -4.11 -6.35
N GLY A 51 16.69 -3.92 -7.25
CA GLY A 51 17.66 -2.82 -7.14
C GLY A 51 16.99 -1.45 -7.16
N GLU A 52 16.03 -1.27 -8.04
CA GLU A 52 15.28 -0.02 -8.12
C GLU A 52 14.53 0.26 -6.82
N VAL A 53 13.79 -0.74 -6.30
CA VAL A 53 13.01 -0.58 -5.05
C VAL A 53 13.93 -0.28 -3.86
N GLN A 54 15.06 -0.98 -3.76
CA GLN A 54 16.02 -0.75 -2.67
C GLN A 54 16.65 0.64 -2.70
N SER A 55 16.74 1.26 -3.87
CA SER A 55 17.36 2.57 -4.03
C SER A 55 16.37 3.74 -3.92
N PHE A 56 15.06 3.51 -3.90
CA PHE A 56 14.05 4.55 -3.97
C PHE A 56 14.18 5.60 -2.87
N GLU A 57 14.44 5.19 -1.64
CA GLU A 57 14.54 6.14 -0.52
C GLU A 57 15.78 7.03 -0.68
N GLN A 58 16.93 6.48 -1.07
CA GLN A 58 18.12 7.26 -1.33
C GLN A 58 17.91 8.22 -2.50
N GLN A 59 17.28 7.76 -3.59
CA GLN A 59 16.94 8.62 -4.73
C GLN A 59 16.03 9.77 -4.30
N ARG A 60 15.02 9.48 -3.49
CA ARG A 60 14.09 10.50 -3.00
C ARG A 60 14.81 11.59 -2.20
N ARG A 61 15.67 11.18 -1.25
CA ARG A 61 16.46 12.12 -0.44
C ARG A 61 17.41 12.94 -1.33
N GLY A 62 18.11 12.27 -2.24
CA GLY A 62 19.03 12.94 -3.15
C GLY A 62 18.35 13.92 -4.10
N ALA A 63 17.17 13.56 -4.60
CA ALA A 63 16.37 14.46 -5.43
C ALA A 63 15.94 15.70 -4.65
N ALA A 64 15.48 15.54 -3.41
CA ALA A 64 15.10 16.66 -2.56
C ALA A 64 16.29 17.59 -2.30
N ASP A 65 17.48 17.02 -2.03
CA ASP A 65 18.70 17.78 -1.83
C ASP A 65 19.09 18.60 -3.08
N ILE A 66 19.06 17.98 -4.25
CA ILE A 66 19.38 18.65 -5.52
C ILE A 66 18.41 19.79 -5.78
N LEU A 67 17.11 19.57 -5.60
CA LEU A 67 16.08 20.59 -5.82
C LEU A 67 16.17 21.74 -4.82
N ALA A 68 16.72 21.50 -3.62
CA ALA A 68 16.99 22.52 -2.62
C ALA A 68 18.33 23.25 -2.83
N GLY A 69 19.11 22.85 -3.83
CA GLY A 69 20.43 23.42 -4.10
C GLY A 69 21.58 22.79 -3.34
N ASN A 70 21.34 21.71 -2.57
CA ASN A 70 22.33 21.00 -1.80
C ASN A 70 22.93 19.84 -2.62
N THR A 71 23.84 20.15 -3.55
CA THR A 71 24.36 19.19 -4.52
C THR A 71 25.53 18.37 -4.00
N GLU A 72 26.07 18.68 -2.83
CA GLU A 72 27.30 18.05 -2.29
C GLU A 72 27.02 16.92 -1.30
N THR A 73 25.75 16.66 -0.96
CA THR A 73 25.39 15.55 -0.07
C THR A 73 25.64 14.21 -0.75
N GLU A 74 25.86 13.17 0.03
CA GLU A 74 26.04 11.82 -0.49
C GLU A 74 24.85 11.36 -1.33
N ASP A 75 23.63 11.65 -0.85
CA ASP A 75 22.41 11.28 -1.56
C ASP A 75 22.26 12.06 -2.87
N ALA A 76 22.59 13.35 -2.87
CA ALA A 76 22.60 14.18 -4.10
C ALA A 76 23.60 13.66 -5.11
N GLN A 77 24.81 13.30 -4.67
CA GLN A 77 25.84 12.73 -5.53
C GLN A 77 25.43 11.37 -6.10
N TYR A 78 24.69 10.56 -5.33
CA TYR A 78 24.12 9.30 -5.83
C TYR A 78 23.17 9.54 -7.02
N VAL A 79 22.27 10.50 -6.91
CA VAL A 79 21.33 10.85 -8.01
C VAL A 79 22.08 11.40 -9.21
N ALA A 80 23.08 12.26 -8.99
CA ALA A 80 23.91 12.80 -10.07
C ALA A 80 24.67 11.68 -10.81
N ALA A 81 25.24 10.73 -10.07
CA ALA A 81 25.91 9.58 -10.66
C ALA A 81 24.95 8.69 -11.46
N LEU A 82 23.74 8.48 -10.94
CA LEU A 82 22.70 7.72 -11.64
C LEU A 82 22.29 8.43 -12.95
N ALA A 83 22.12 9.74 -12.93
CA ALA A 83 21.82 10.51 -14.13
C ALA A 83 22.92 10.39 -15.20
N ALA A 84 24.19 10.49 -14.78
CA ALA A 84 25.34 10.31 -15.66
C ALA A 84 25.41 8.90 -16.26
N ALA A 85 25.15 7.89 -15.46
CA ALA A 85 25.14 6.50 -15.91
C ALA A 85 24.01 6.24 -16.92
N ARG A 86 22.83 6.83 -16.70
CA ARG A 86 21.68 6.75 -17.63
C ARG A 86 22.03 7.41 -18.96
N ALA A 87 22.62 8.61 -18.92
CA ALA A 87 23.02 9.31 -20.12
C ALA A 87 24.03 8.51 -20.94
N ALA A 88 25.01 7.91 -20.28
CA ALA A 88 26.02 7.09 -20.94
C ALA A 88 25.44 5.79 -21.53
N ALA A 89 24.38 5.25 -20.92
CA ALA A 89 23.77 3.99 -21.34
C ALA A 89 22.69 4.16 -22.43
N GLY A 90 22.31 5.37 -22.80
CA GLY A 90 21.36 5.60 -23.89
C GLY A 90 20.32 6.68 -23.63
N ASP A 91 20.14 7.15 -22.41
CA ASP A 91 19.22 8.23 -22.05
C ASP A 91 19.96 9.58 -22.24
N GLU A 92 20.29 9.87 -23.48
CA GLU A 92 21.08 11.04 -23.85
C GLU A 92 20.42 12.33 -23.37
N GLY A 93 21.23 13.24 -22.81
CA GLY A 93 20.76 14.51 -22.30
C GLY A 93 20.18 14.48 -20.89
N MET A 94 20.11 13.32 -20.25
CA MET A 94 19.67 13.24 -18.85
C MET A 94 20.62 14.01 -17.94
N THR A 95 20.07 14.91 -17.14
CA THR A 95 20.81 15.69 -16.15
C THR A 95 20.38 15.33 -14.75
N ALA A 96 21.24 15.64 -13.78
CA ALA A 96 20.90 15.43 -12.36
C ALA A 96 19.63 16.21 -11.96
N LEU A 97 19.48 17.44 -12.43
CA LEU A 97 18.32 18.26 -12.11
C LEU A 97 17.03 17.70 -12.72
N GLU A 98 17.09 17.24 -13.97
CA GLU A 98 15.93 16.63 -14.63
C GLU A 98 15.52 15.32 -13.94
N LEU A 99 16.50 14.47 -13.63
CA LEU A 99 16.23 13.22 -12.92
C LEU A 99 15.67 13.48 -11.52
N ALA A 100 16.23 14.44 -10.79
CA ALA A 100 15.72 14.84 -9.48
C ALA A 100 14.26 15.30 -9.55
N GLY A 101 13.90 16.08 -10.57
CA GLY A 101 12.51 16.51 -10.79
C GLY A 101 11.56 15.33 -11.02
N ARG A 102 11.96 14.36 -11.82
CA ARG A 102 11.17 13.15 -12.09
C ARG A 102 11.02 12.29 -10.84
N ILE A 103 12.10 12.08 -10.10
CA ILE A 103 12.07 11.30 -8.84
C ILE A 103 11.15 11.96 -7.83
N ALA A 104 11.25 13.29 -7.65
CA ALA A 104 10.40 14.03 -6.72
C ALA A 104 8.92 13.94 -7.10
N ALA A 105 8.59 14.06 -8.38
CA ALA A 105 7.21 13.94 -8.87
C ALA A 105 6.66 12.53 -8.64
N ASN A 106 7.44 11.51 -8.94
CA ASN A 106 7.05 10.10 -8.70
C ASN A 106 6.89 9.81 -7.22
N ALA A 107 7.78 10.31 -6.37
CA ALA A 107 7.69 10.16 -4.92
C ALA A 107 6.43 10.83 -4.36
N ALA A 108 6.08 12.02 -4.83
CA ALA A 108 4.86 12.70 -4.43
C ALA A 108 3.60 11.92 -4.83
N ALA A 109 3.56 11.38 -6.06
CA ALA A 109 2.46 10.56 -6.54
C ALA A 109 2.31 9.26 -5.71
N ALA A 110 3.43 8.59 -5.41
CA ALA A 110 3.46 7.40 -4.59
C ALA A 110 2.98 7.69 -3.15
N ALA A 111 3.39 8.82 -2.57
CA ALA A 111 2.94 9.24 -1.24
C ALA A 111 1.43 9.47 -1.21
N GLN A 112 0.85 10.12 -2.23
CA GLN A 112 -0.59 10.33 -2.31
C GLN A 112 -1.34 9.00 -2.45
N ALA A 113 -0.85 8.09 -3.26
CA ALA A 113 -1.44 6.76 -3.41
C ALA A 113 -1.41 5.98 -2.09
N THR A 114 -0.28 6.02 -1.38
CA THR A 114 -0.12 5.35 -0.08
C THR A 114 -1.07 5.93 0.97
N ILE A 115 -1.21 7.25 1.03
CA ILE A 115 -2.16 7.93 1.93
C ILE A 115 -3.59 7.45 1.64
N ALA A 116 -3.98 7.39 0.37
CA ALA A 116 -5.31 6.93 -0.02
C ALA A 116 -5.55 5.46 0.38
N ILE A 117 -4.57 4.58 0.15
CA ILE A 117 -4.67 3.16 0.51
C ILE A 117 -4.79 2.99 2.02
N LEU A 118 -3.90 3.62 2.80
CA LEU A 118 -3.91 3.52 4.25
C LEU A 118 -5.16 4.16 4.86
N GLY A 119 -5.61 5.29 4.31
CA GLY A 119 -6.85 5.93 4.75
C GLY A 119 -8.06 5.03 4.55
N MET A 120 -8.17 4.38 3.40
CA MET A 120 -9.23 3.41 3.14
C MET A 120 -9.13 2.21 4.09
N GLN A 121 -7.94 1.62 4.24
CA GLN A 121 -7.74 0.49 5.15
C GLN A 121 -8.21 0.84 6.56
N GLN A 122 -7.71 1.94 7.11
CA GLN A 122 -8.01 2.35 8.48
C GLN A 122 -9.50 2.69 8.67
N GLY A 123 -10.09 3.37 7.71
CA GLY A 123 -11.53 3.69 7.73
C GLY A 123 -12.41 2.44 7.69
N LEU A 124 -12.09 1.49 6.81
CA LEU A 124 -12.83 0.24 6.71
C LEU A 124 -12.64 -0.64 7.95
N GLU A 125 -11.45 -0.66 8.55
CA GLU A 125 -11.21 -1.37 9.81
C GLU A 125 -12.05 -0.81 10.96
N VAL A 126 -12.18 0.50 11.06
CA VAL A 126 -13.05 1.15 12.05
C VAL A 126 -14.50 0.71 11.86
N ARG A 127 -14.98 0.70 10.61
CA ARG A 127 -16.32 0.22 10.30
C ARG A 127 -16.51 -1.25 10.67
N ALA A 128 -15.52 -2.09 10.36
CA ALA A 128 -15.57 -3.51 10.69
C ALA A 128 -15.62 -3.76 12.20
N ARG A 129 -14.83 -3.02 12.98
CA ARG A 129 -14.86 -3.13 14.43
C ARG A 129 -16.18 -2.68 15.03
N GLY A 130 -16.85 -1.72 14.42
CA GLY A 130 -18.14 -1.21 14.87
C GLY A 130 -19.35 -1.99 14.38
N ALA A 131 -19.17 -2.95 13.46
CA ALA A 131 -20.26 -3.72 12.90
C ALA A 131 -20.88 -4.65 13.95
N THR A 132 -22.21 -4.72 13.97
CA THR A 132 -22.97 -5.53 14.91
C THR A 132 -23.73 -6.68 14.25
N THR A 133 -23.78 -6.73 12.92
CA THR A 133 -24.44 -7.79 12.17
C THR A 133 -23.53 -8.30 11.05
N PRO A 134 -23.68 -9.59 10.64
CA PRO A 134 -22.96 -10.11 9.48
C PRO A 134 -23.23 -9.32 8.20
N GLU A 135 -24.44 -8.81 8.01
CA GLU A 135 -24.83 -8.03 6.83
C GLU A 135 -24.08 -6.71 6.76
N GLU A 136 -23.85 -6.04 7.89
CA GLU A 136 -23.02 -4.84 7.94
C GLU A 136 -21.60 -5.12 7.50
N LEU A 137 -21.02 -6.26 7.90
CA LEU A 137 -19.68 -6.68 7.48
C LEU A 137 -19.62 -6.98 5.98
N GLU A 138 -20.64 -7.65 5.44
CA GLU A 138 -20.71 -7.93 3.99
C GLU A 138 -20.74 -6.67 3.15
N GLY A 139 -21.32 -5.60 3.67
CA GLY A 139 -21.37 -4.29 3.02
C GLY A 139 -20.05 -3.52 3.05
N ILE A 140 -19.06 -3.97 3.79
CA ILE A 140 -17.73 -3.36 3.86
C ILE A 140 -16.85 -3.99 2.78
N THR A 141 -16.57 -3.23 1.71
CA THR A 141 -15.80 -3.73 0.57
C THR A 141 -14.66 -2.78 0.23
N TRP A 142 -13.55 -3.36 -0.22
CA TRP A 142 -12.45 -2.59 -0.78
C TRP A 142 -12.85 -2.12 -2.17
N SER A 143 -12.94 -0.80 -2.36
CA SER A 143 -13.45 -0.23 -3.61
C SER A 143 -12.45 0.68 -4.34
N MET A 144 -11.19 0.69 -3.90
CA MET A 144 -10.18 1.53 -4.52
C MET A 144 -9.64 0.85 -5.78
N GLU A 145 -9.72 1.57 -6.91
CA GLU A 145 -8.97 1.25 -8.11
C GLU A 145 -7.65 2.01 -8.04
N LEU A 146 -6.54 1.27 -8.16
CA LEU A 146 -5.24 1.91 -8.25
C LEU A 146 -5.02 2.43 -9.66
N PRO A 147 -4.39 3.60 -9.81
CA PRO A 147 -3.97 4.06 -11.12
C PRO A 147 -3.00 3.04 -11.72
N SER A 148 -3.29 2.60 -12.92
CA SER A 148 -2.45 1.70 -13.70
C SER A 148 -1.19 2.42 -14.23
#